data_10e1c2858574f408f69bfc5fe3842b7a
#
_entry.id   10e1c2858574f408f69bfc5fe3842b7a
#
_cell.length_a   1.000
_cell.length_b   1.000
_cell.length_c   1.000
_cell.angle_alpha   90.00
_cell.angle_beta   90.00
_cell.angle_gamma   90.00
#
_symmetry.space_group_name_H-M   'P 1'
#
loop_
_entity.id
_entity.type
_entity.pdbx_description
1 polymer ?
#
loop_
_entity_poly.entity_id
_entity_poly.type
_entity_poly.pdbx_seq_one_letter_code
_entity_poly.pdbx_strand_id
1 'polypeptide(L)' 'LTRVKNYIEKRRTATRRQILNRFGYQIPSLELTVLLNQLLDQGIITGTLNDAPILRASGSPREIYVYQPQGGHK' A
#
# COMPACT_ATOMS: atom_id res chain seq x y z
N LEU A 1 6.67 -2.10 -9.84
CA LEU A 1 5.25 -2.23 -9.51
C LEU A 1 4.99 -3.45 -8.66
N THR A 2 5.40 -4.58 -9.18
CA THR A 2 5.16 -5.86 -8.51
C THR A 2 5.86 -5.96 -7.17
N ARG A 3 6.99 -5.28 -7.01
CA ARG A 3 7.76 -5.35 -5.77
C ARG A 3 7.01 -4.82 -4.57
N VAL A 4 6.35 -3.67 -4.73
CA VAL A 4 5.59 -3.07 -3.63
C VAL A 4 4.41 -3.95 -3.27
N LYS A 5 3.68 -4.43 -4.29
CA LYS A 5 2.57 -5.35 -4.08
C LYS A 5 3.04 -6.61 -3.33
N ASN A 6 4.14 -7.21 -3.79
CA ASN A 6 4.66 -8.43 -3.18
C ASN A 6 5.10 -8.20 -1.75
N TYR A 7 5.69 -7.05 -1.48
CA TYR A 7 6.11 -6.69 -0.13
C TYR A 7 4.91 -6.64 0.82
N ILE A 8 3.83 -5.97 0.40
CA ILE A 8 2.63 -5.85 1.21
C ILE A 8 1.96 -7.21 1.36
N GLU A 9 1.90 -7.98 0.28
CA GLU A 9 1.31 -9.31 0.29
C GLU A 9 2.03 -10.22 1.28
N LYS A 10 3.34 -10.20 1.26
CA LYS A 10 4.16 -11.05 2.09
C LYS A 10 4.03 -10.70 3.57
N ARG A 11 3.94 -9.42 3.87
CA ARG A 11 3.81 -8.94 5.24
C ARG A 11 2.36 -8.86 5.70
N ARG A 12 1.42 -8.93 4.78
CA ARG A 12 -0.01 -8.77 5.02
C ARG A 12 -0.42 -7.36 5.38
N THR A 13 0.43 -6.63 6.08
CA THR A 13 0.18 -5.25 6.46
C THR A 13 1.50 -4.49 6.43
N ALA A 14 1.45 -3.24 6.02
CA ALA A 14 2.63 -2.38 5.97
C ALA A 14 2.21 -0.93 6.11
N THR A 15 3.00 -0.16 6.85
CA THR A 15 2.78 1.28 6.92
C THR A 15 3.48 1.96 5.76
N ARG A 16 3.03 3.18 5.45
CA ARG A 16 3.70 4.00 4.44
C ARG A 16 5.19 4.17 4.79
N ARG A 17 5.46 4.35 6.06
CA ARG A 17 6.83 4.52 6.54
C ARG A 17 7.68 3.29 6.25
N GLN A 18 7.15 2.10 6.49
CA GLN A 18 7.87 0.86 6.19
C GLN A 18 8.15 0.73 4.70
N ILE A 19 7.19 1.07 3.88
CA ILE A 19 7.34 1.00 2.43
C ILE A 19 8.41 2.00 1.97
N LEU A 20 8.39 3.21 2.51
CA LEU A 20 9.39 4.21 2.17
C LEU A 20 10.79 3.77 2.59
N ASN A 21 10.91 3.16 3.76
CA ASN A 21 12.20 2.66 4.22
C ASN A 21 12.73 1.55 3.32
N ARG A 22 11.84 0.73 2.79
CA ARG A 22 12.24 -0.41 1.94
C ARG A 22 12.54 0.02 0.52
N PHE A 23 11.77 0.94 -0.04
CA PHE A 23 11.82 1.28 -1.46
C PHE A 23 12.19 2.74 -1.73
N GLY A 24 12.41 3.54 -0.70
CA GLY A 24 12.61 4.98 -0.86
C GLY A 24 13.79 5.37 -1.72
N TYR A 25 14.79 4.50 -1.84
CA TYR A 25 15.95 4.76 -2.70
C TYR A 25 15.67 4.44 -4.16
N GLN A 26 14.66 3.64 -4.43
CA GLN A 26 14.39 3.16 -5.79
C GLN A 26 13.16 3.80 -6.39
N ILE A 27 12.21 4.19 -5.55
CA ILE A 27 10.93 4.71 -6.01
C ILE A 27 10.70 6.09 -5.37
N PRO A 28 10.57 7.15 -6.17
CA PRO A 28 10.23 8.46 -5.61
C PRO A 28 8.89 8.42 -4.87
N SER A 29 8.78 9.25 -3.84
CA SER A 29 7.60 9.26 -2.98
C SER A 29 6.30 9.47 -3.75
N LEU A 30 6.33 10.40 -4.72
CA LEU A 30 5.14 10.69 -5.52
C LEU A 30 4.74 9.49 -6.37
N GLU A 31 5.72 8.82 -6.96
CA GLU A 31 5.48 7.63 -7.75
C GLU A 31 4.94 6.49 -6.89
N LEU A 32 5.45 6.37 -5.68
CA LEU A 32 4.97 5.38 -4.74
C LEU A 32 3.50 5.63 -4.40
N THR A 33 3.11 6.90 -4.23
CA THR A 33 1.72 7.26 -3.99
C THR A 33 0.83 6.82 -5.15
N VAL A 34 1.28 7.02 -6.39
CA VAL A 34 0.54 6.58 -7.57
C VAL A 34 0.35 5.06 -7.56
N LEU A 35 1.41 4.33 -7.26
CA LEU A 35 1.37 2.88 -7.18
C LEU A 35 0.37 2.39 -6.14
N LEU A 36 0.42 2.98 -4.95
CA LEU A 36 -0.47 2.59 -3.87
C LEU A 36 -1.93 2.89 -4.23
N ASN A 37 -2.17 4.02 -4.90
CA ASN A 37 -3.52 4.34 -5.36
C ASN A 37 -4.02 3.33 -6.39
N GLN A 38 -3.14 2.86 -7.27
CA GLN A 38 -3.52 1.82 -8.23
C GLN A 38 -3.93 0.54 -7.51
N LEU A 39 -3.16 0.15 -6.50
CA LEU A 39 -3.49 -1.06 -5.73
C LEU A 39 -4.79 -0.90 -4.96
N LEU A 40 -5.04 0.29 -4.43
CA LEU A 40 -6.30 0.59 -3.75
C LEU A 40 -7.47 0.52 -4.71
N ASP A 41 -7.32 1.11 -5.90
CA ASP A 41 -8.38 1.10 -6.91
C ASP A 41 -8.71 -0.31 -7.38
N GLN A 42 -7.71 -1.18 -7.45
CA GLN A 42 -7.89 -2.55 -7.87
C GLN A 42 -8.40 -3.46 -6.76
N GLY A 43 -8.48 -2.95 -5.54
CA GLY A 43 -8.94 -3.75 -4.42
C GLY A 43 -7.91 -4.75 -3.91
N ILE A 44 -6.66 -4.62 -4.34
CA ILE A 44 -5.59 -5.51 -3.89
C ILE A 44 -5.20 -5.21 -2.46
N ILE A 45 -5.26 -3.94 -2.06
CA ILE A 45 -5.00 -3.52 -0.69
C ILE A 45 -6.11 -2.59 -0.23
N THR A 46 -6.21 -2.44 1.08
CA THR A 46 -7.03 -1.40 1.69
C THR A 46 -6.14 -0.52 2.53
N GLY A 47 -6.58 0.71 2.79
CA GLY A 47 -5.80 1.65 3.57
C GLY A 47 -6.58 2.22 4.72
N THR A 48 -5.89 2.55 5.81
CA THR A 48 -6.48 3.26 6.94
C THR A 48 -5.54 4.36 7.40
N LEU A 49 -6.09 5.39 7.99
CA LEU A 49 -5.33 6.49 8.59
C LEU A 49 -6.03 6.85 9.88
N ASN A 50 -5.32 6.74 11.01
CA ASN A 50 -5.88 7.00 12.33
C ASN A 50 -7.16 6.17 12.56
N ASP A 51 -7.10 4.90 12.17
CA ASP A 51 -8.19 3.93 12.31
C ASP A 51 -9.41 4.23 11.45
N ALA A 52 -9.32 5.19 10.54
CA ALA A 52 -10.39 5.48 9.60
C ALA A 52 -9.99 4.98 8.20
N PRO A 53 -10.89 4.31 7.49
CA PRO A 53 -10.57 3.84 6.14
C PRO A 53 -10.35 5.00 5.19
N ILE A 54 -9.39 4.82 4.28
CA ILE A 54 -9.09 5.81 3.25
C ILE A 54 -9.24 5.14 1.88
N LEU A 55 -9.71 5.90 0.92
CA LEU A 55 -9.87 5.41 -0.45
C LEU A 55 -8.66 5.71 -1.31
N ARG A 56 -7.84 6.64 -0.91
CA ARG A 56 -6.67 7.07 -1.68
C ARG A 56 -5.49 7.33 -0.76
N ALA A 57 -4.30 6.98 -1.24
CA ALA A 57 -3.08 7.27 -0.54
C ALA A 57 -2.76 8.75 -0.70
N SER A 58 -2.49 9.42 0.42
CA SER A 58 -2.19 10.85 0.43
C SER A 58 -0.71 11.15 0.68
N GLY A 59 0.05 10.14 1.08
CA GLY A 59 1.46 10.32 1.36
C GLY A 59 1.78 10.45 2.84
N SER A 60 0.79 10.37 3.71
CA SER A 60 1.04 10.43 5.15
C SER A 60 1.82 9.20 5.62
N PRO A 61 2.88 9.38 6.43
CA PRO A 61 3.63 8.23 6.96
C PRO A 61 2.83 7.36 7.92
N ARG A 62 1.68 7.84 8.37
CA ARG A 62 0.82 7.09 9.29
C ARG A 62 -0.17 6.19 8.58
N GLU A 63 -0.24 6.25 7.27
CA GLU A 63 -1.12 5.38 6.49
C GLU A 63 -0.69 3.93 6.65
N ILE A 64 -1.67 3.06 6.83
CA ILE A 64 -1.45 1.63 6.97
C ILE A 64 -2.19 0.94 5.83
N TYR A 65 -1.49 0.03 5.15
CA TYR A 65 -2.06 -0.71 4.03
C TYR A 65 -2.13 -2.18 4.39
N VAL A 66 -3.25 -2.81 4.06
CA VAL A 66 -3.48 -4.21 4.37
C VAL A 66 -3.77 -4.95 3.08
N TYR A 67 -3.10 -6.06 2.85
CA TYR A 67 -3.31 -6.88 1.68
C TYR A 67 -4.68 -7.54 1.74
N GLN A 68 -5.40 -7.46 0.64
CA GLN A 68 -6.70 -8.11 0.51
C GLN A 68 -6.54 -9.32 -0.39
N PRO A 69 -6.63 -10.54 0.15
CA PRO A 69 -6.53 -11.73 -0.69
C PRO A 69 -7.59 -11.70 -1.79
N GLN A 70 -7.17 -11.91 -3.00
CA GLN A 70 -8.08 -11.94 -4.13
C GLN A 70 -8.69 -13.34 -4.17
N GLY A 71 -9.90 -13.42 -3.91
CA GLY A 71 -10.41 -14.64 -3.76
C GLY A 71 -10.96 -15.45 -4.63
N GLY A 72 -10.77 -15.30 -4.37
CA GLY A 72 -11.10 -15.94 -4.68
C GLY A 72 -12.10 -16.80 -4.81
N HIS A 73 -11.85 -16.90 -4.46
CA HIS A 73 -12.33 -17.53 -4.61
C HIS A 73 -12.88 -18.02 -4.63
N LYS A 74 -13.09 -18.12 -4.60
CA LYS A 74 -13.61 -18.72 -4.55
C LYS A 74 -13.81 -19.26 -5.02
#